data_9651b325ff67077f1faab622b6c9ea44
#
_entry.id   9651b325ff67077f1faab622b6c9ea44
#
_cell.length_a   1.000
_cell.length_b   1.000
_cell.length_c   1.000
_cell.angle_alpha   90.00
_cell.angle_beta   90.00
_cell.angle_gamma   90.00
#
_symmetry.space_group_name_H-M   'P 1'
#
loop_
_entity.id
_entity.type
_entity.pdbx_description
1 polymer ?
#
loop_
_entity_poly.entity_id
_entity_poly.type
_entity_poly.pdbx_seq_one_letter_code
_entity_poly.pdbx_strand_id
1 'polypeptide(L)' 'MERVKIFDAEYRFMNIIWEYSPVSSTELVKLANEELGWKKSTTYTVIRRLCERGAVKNENAVVQA' A
#
# COMPACT_ATOMS: atom_id res chain seq x y z
N MET A 1 7.24 -19.83 -7.66
CA MET A 1 5.98 -19.82 -6.93
C MET A 1 6.12 -19.37 -5.51
N GLU A 2 7.27 -19.61 -4.95
CA GLU A 2 7.52 -19.30 -3.55
C GLU A 2 7.43 -17.81 -3.28
N ARG A 3 7.64 -16.99 -4.27
CA ARG A 3 7.56 -15.55 -4.11
C ARG A 3 6.14 -15.05 -3.96
N VAL A 4 5.20 -15.96 -4.15
CA VAL A 4 3.80 -15.61 -4.15
C VAL A 4 3.36 -14.97 -2.84
N LYS A 5 3.91 -15.43 -1.74
CA LYS A 5 3.50 -14.91 -0.43
C LYS A 5 3.71 -13.42 -0.31
N ILE A 6 4.90 -12.95 -0.69
CA ILE A 6 5.21 -11.53 -0.60
C ILE A 6 4.34 -10.74 -1.56
N PHE A 7 4.22 -11.24 -2.78
CA PHE A 7 3.41 -10.58 -3.77
C PHE A 7 1.94 -10.61 -3.39
N ASP A 8 1.53 -11.66 -2.70
CA ASP A 8 0.14 -11.74 -2.28
C ASP A 8 -0.20 -10.61 -1.31
N ALA A 9 0.68 -10.35 -0.35
CA ALA A 9 0.45 -9.27 0.60
C ALA A 9 0.44 -7.92 -0.11
N GLU A 10 1.37 -7.71 -1.04
CA GLU A 10 1.40 -6.47 -1.80
C GLU A 10 0.17 -6.34 -2.68
N TYR A 11 -0.28 -7.44 -3.24
CA TYR A 11 -1.45 -7.45 -4.08
C TYR A 11 -2.69 -7.04 -3.27
N ARG A 12 -2.82 -7.55 -2.07
CA ARG A 12 -3.92 -7.17 -1.20
C ARG A 12 -3.87 -5.69 -0.87
N PHE A 13 -2.66 -5.19 -0.63
CA PHE A 13 -2.48 -3.78 -0.35
C PHE A 13 -2.86 -2.95 -1.57
N MET A 14 -2.47 -3.39 -2.76
CA MET A 14 -2.84 -2.69 -3.99
C MET A 14 -4.35 -2.68 -4.18
N ASN A 15 -5.02 -3.76 -3.82
CA ASN A 15 -6.48 -3.78 -3.91
C ASN A 15 -7.11 -2.71 -3.03
N ILE A 16 -6.53 -2.49 -1.86
CA ILE A 16 -7.00 -1.42 -0.97
C ILE A 16 -6.81 -0.07 -1.65
N ILE A 17 -5.63 0.13 -2.23
CA ILE A 17 -5.35 1.39 -2.89
C ILE A 17 -6.29 1.60 -4.06
N TRP A 18 -6.49 0.58 -4.88
CA TRP A 18 -7.39 0.69 -6.03
C TRP A 18 -8.81 1.04 -5.60
N GLU A 19 -9.24 0.47 -4.50
CA GLU A 19 -10.61 0.67 -4.04
C GLU A 19 -10.81 2.07 -3.46
N TYR A 20 -9.84 2.58 -2.75
CA TYR A 20 -9.97 3.84 -2.03
C TYR A 20 -9.23 5.00 -2.67
N SER A 21 -8.53 4.76 -3.76
CA SER A 21 -7.76 5.80 -4.42
C SER A 21 -8.65 6.92 -4.95
N PRO A 22 -8.24 8.18 -4.82
CA PRO A 22 -7.06 8.64 -4.09
C PRO A 22 -7.29 8.58 -2.59
N VAL A 23 -6.27 8.16 -1.86
CA VAL A 23 -6.40 7.95 -0.42
C VAL A 23 -5.17 8.53 0.27
N SER A 24 -5.38 9.23 1.40
CA SER A 24 -4.24 9.79 2.11
C SER A 24 -3.39 8.68 2.70
N SER A 25 -2.09 8.95 2.86
CA SER A 25 -1.21 7.95 3.42
C SER A 25 -1.60 7.61 4.85
N THR A 26 -2.09 8.58 5.61
CA THR A 26 -2.56 8.33 6.96
C THR A 26 -3.73 7.36 6.98
N GLU A 27 -4.67 7.58 6.09
CA GLU A 27 -5.83 6.70 5.96
C GLU A 27 -5.39 5.32 5.52
N LEU A 28 -4.43 5.26 4.59
CA LEU A 28 -3.93 4.00 4.08
C LEU A 28 -3.23 3.20 5.17
N VAL A 29 -2.51 3.86 6.06
CA VAL A 29 -1.90 3.20 7.20
C VAL A 29 -2.96 2.53 8.06
N LYS A 30 -4.05 3.25 8.28
CA LYS A 30 -5.14 2.73 9.08
C LYS A 30 -5.77 1.50 8.42
N LEU A 31 -6.03 1.60 7.13
CA LEU A 31 -6.62 0.49 6.38
C LEU A 31 -5.70 -0.73 6.36
N ALA A 32 -4.41 -0.49 6.15
CA ALA A 32 -3.46 -1.60 6.11
C ALA A 32 -3.37 -2.27 7.47
N ASN A 33 -3.47 -1.50 8.54
CA ASN A 33 -3.44 -2.08 9.87
C ASN A 33 -4.66 -2.95 10.12
N GLU A 34 -5.82 -2.48 9.70
CA GLU A 34 -7.07 -3.21 9.91
C GLU A 34 -7.18 -4.43 9.01
N GLU A 35 -6.77 -4.30 7.76
CA GLU A 35 -6.96 -5.37 6.79
C GLU A 35 -5.80 -6.36 6.77
N LEU A 36 -4.60 -5.88 6.97
CA LEU A 36 -3.40 -6.70 6.83
C LEU A 36 -2.61 -6.85 8.11
N GLY A 37 -2.94 -6.09 9.15
CA GLY A 37 -2.20 -6.12 10.38
C GLY A 37 -0.83 -5.47 10.27
N TRP A 38 -0.63 -4.61 9.32
CA TRP A 38 0.66 -3.99 9.09
C TRP A 38 0.87 -2.81 10.04
N LYS A 39 2.10 -2.66 10.49
CA LYS A 39 2.47 -1.50 11.27
C LYS A 39 2.66 -0.30 10.35
N LYS A 40 2.64 0.88 10.95
CA LYS A 40 2.82 2.11 10.20
C LYS A 40 4.11 2.10 9.38
N SER A 41 5.21 1.69 10.00
CA SER A 41 6.49 1.68 9.30
C SER A 41 6.48 0.71 8.13
N THR A 42 5.86 -0.45 8.30
CA THR A 42 5.74 -1.43 7.23
C THR A 42 4.94 -0.84 6.07
N THR A 43 3.84 -0.19 6.40
CA THR A 43 2.99 0.40 5.38
C THR A 43 3.74 1.44 4.55
N TYR A 44 4.46 2.32 5.21
CA TYR A 44 5.22 3.35 4.50
C TYR A 44 6.32 2.73 3.63
N THR A 45 6.96 1.69 4.13
CA THR A 45 7.99 1.01 3.36
C THR A 45 7.41 0.43 2.06
N VAL A 46 6.25 -0.19 2.16
CA VAL A 46 5.62 -0.78 0.98
C VAL A 46 5.14 0.28 0.02
N ILE A 47 4.55 1.37 0.54
CA ILE A 47 4.15 2.49 -0.32
C ILE A 47 5.34 2.99 -1.11
N ARG A 48 6.47 3.15 -0.44
CA ARG A 48 7.67 3.64 -1.10
C ARG A 48 8.13 2.70 -2.21
N ARG A 49 8.12 1.40 -1.94
CA ARG A 49 8.51 0.42 -2.95
C ARG A 49 7.58 0.47 -4.15
N LEU A 50 6.30 0.59 -3.91
CA LEU A 50 5.34 0.65 -5.00
C LEU A 50 5.51 1.92 -5.82
N CYS A 51 5.85 3.03 -5.16
CA CYS A 51 6.15 4.27 -5.86
C CYS A 51 7.37 4.12 -6.74
N GLU A 52 8.39 3.45 -6.23
CA GLU A 52 9.62 3.25 -6.98
C GLU A 52 9.41 2.39 -8.21
N ARG A 53 8.47 1.46 -8.11
CA ARG A 53 8.11 0.62 -9.25
C ARG A 53 7.19 1.34 -10.23
N GLY A 54 6.66 2.47 -9.85
CA GLY A 54 5.70 3.18 -10.68
C GLY A 54 4.28 2.64 -10.57
N ALA A 55 4.02 1.79 -9.57
CA ALA A 55 2.69 1.22 -9.40
C ALA A 55 1.71 2.21 -8.79
N VAL A 56 2.20 3.10 -7.94
CA VAL A 56 1.37 4.13 -7.32
C VAL A 56 2.11 5.44 -7.32
N LYS A 57 1.37 6.52 -7.11
CA LYS A 57 1.94 7.85 -6.93
C LYS A 57 1.62 8.33 -5.54
N ASN A 58 2.57 9.03 -4.92
CA ASN A 58 2.37 9.60 -3.60
C ASN A 58 2.73 11.08 -3.68
N GLU A 59 1.71 11.93 -3.72
CA GLU A 59 1.89 13.36 -3.80
C GLU A 59 1.12 14.02 -2.69
N ASN A 60 1.80 14.89 -1.93
CA ASN A 60 1.18 15.63 -0.83
C ASN A 60 0.45 14.68 0.12
N ALA A 61 1.09 13.55 0.43
CA ALA A 61 0.55 12.54 1.32
C ALA A 61 -0.73 11.90 0.79
N VAL A 62 -0.97 11.99 -0.52
CA VAL A 62 -2.09 11.32 -1.17
C VAL A 62 -1.55 10.25 -2.09
N VAL A 63 -2.06 9.04 -1.93
CA VAL A 63 -1.61 7.89 -2.71
C VAL A 63 -2.64 7.56 -3.76
N GLN A 64 -2.18 7.41 -4.99
CA GLN A 64 -3.04 7.07 -6.13
C GLN A 64 -2.42 5.92 -6.90
N ALA A 65 -3.26 5.07 -7.39
CA ALA A 65 -2.80 3.97 -8.26
C ALA A 65 -2.85 4.37 -9.72
#